data_db0c9db2b0a0ae1e7250a96e4c7e0cfd
#
_entry.id   db0c9db2b0a0ae1e7250a96e4c7e0cfd
#
_cell.length_a   1.000
_cell.length_b   1.000
_cell.length_c   1.000
_cell.angle_alpha   90.00
_cell.angle_beta   90.00
_cell.angle_gamma   90.00
#
_symmetry.space_group_name_H-M   'P 1'
#
loop_
_entity.id
_entity.type
_entity.pdbx_description
1 polymer ?
#
loop_
_entity_poly.entity_id
_entity_poly.type
_entity_poly.pdbx_seq_one_letter_code
_entity_poly.pdbx_strand_id
1 'polypeptide(L)'
;KFVTCTLKSGEQLDEVSVAARKQSTVMSTQGPLIEQLITGEELCKAACCNLGESFETNASVDVSYADAVTGAKQIQLLGLTGKYVQMMTENMPNFRGLASLYGLTYIPGPWMSAISVSKGTGSVINGYESMAGQISVDYKKPRDPELLSANVFTSSEGMYEFNSNFSIKFNDKWSTMFLLHGDWMEEPHDGNKDGFLDMPEKTQYNVMNRWAYKDDTWYLQFGGKFIDEERNGGQTTHGGHAHADEKYGLYKIGIDTRRYEAFLKLGYLMPQYENTSMAILVNYSDHTQDSYYGPKMYNAG
;
A
#
# COMPACT_ATOMS: atom_id res chain seq x y z
N LYS A 1 32.71 70.30 19.21
CA LYS A 1 32.97 69.30 18.11
C LYS A 1 31.84 68.32 18.08
N PHE A 2 31.00 68.40 17.06
CA PHE A 2 29.96 67.38 16.81
C PHE A 2 30.60 66.27 15.98
N VAL A 3 30.43 65.01 16.44
CA VAL A 3 30.85 63.82 15.69
C VAL A 3 29.62 63.32 14.98
N THR A 4 29.61 63.48 13.66
CA THR A 4 28.53 62.89 12.82
C THR A 4 28.92 61.47 12.53
N CYS A 5 28.13 60.53 13.06
CA CYS A 5 28.24 59.05 12.76
C CYS A 5 27.30 58.77 11.63
N THR A 6 27.80 58.45 10.44
CA THR A 6 26.99 57.99 9.29
C THR A 6 26.90 56.48 9.38
N LEU A 7 25.73 55.99 9.71
CA LEU A 7 25.41 54.55 9.61
C LEU A 7 25.26 54.19 8.12
N LYS A 8 26.13 53.33 7.61
CA LYS A 8 25.91 52.69 6.32
C LYS A 8 24.70 51.76 6.49
N SER A 9 23.74 51.87 5.59
CA SER A 9 22.65 50.90 5.49
C SER A 9 23.27 49.51 5.34
N GLY A 10 22.77 48.55 6.15
CA GLY A 10 23.26 47.16 6.09
C GLY A 10 23.14 46.62 4.68
N GLU A 11 24.17 45.91 4.24
CA GLU A 11 24.05 45.05 3.05
C GLU A 11 22.87 44.12 3.22
N GLN A 12 21.96 44.22 2.28
CA GLN A 12 20.87 43.25 2.15
C GLN A 12 21.54 41.91 1.75
N LEU A 13 21.62 40.98 2.69
CA LEU A 13 22.07 39.64 2.38
C LEU A 13 21.04 39.02 1.41
N ASP A 14 21.52 38.55 0.27
CA ASP A 14 20.70 37.80 -0.66
C ASP A 14 20.08 36.59 0.06
N GLU A 15 18.82 36.34 -0.24
CA GLU A 15 18.08 35.23 0.30
C GLU A 15 18.82 33.91 -0.01
N VAL A 16 19.37 33.27 1.01
CA VAL A 16 19.99 31.94 0.88
C VAL A 16 18.89 30.91 0.77
N SER A 17 18.52 30.56 -0.45
CA SER A 17 17.63 29.43 -0.68
C SER A 17 18.40 28.13 -0.42
N VAL A 18 18.15 27.49 0.72
CA VAL A 18 18.64 26.14 1.02
C VAL A 18 17.74 25.16 0.32
N ALA A 19 18.11 24.73 -0.88
CA ALA A 19 17.46 23.60 -1.55
C ALA A 19 17.99 22.30 -0.94
N ALA A 20 17.27 21.71 -0.01
CA ALA A 20 17.52 20.34 0.47
C ALA A 20 16.85 19.36 -0.50
N ARG A 21 17.65 18.54 -1.20
CA ARG A 21 17.11 17.41 -1.95
C ARG A 21 16.65 16.35 -0.96
N LYS A 22 15.35 16.06 -0.96
CA LYS A 22 14.77 15.00 -0.13
C LYS A 22 15.37 13.67 -0.57
N GLN A 23 15.95 12.92 0.35
CA GLN A 23 16.46 11.58 0.03
C GLN A 23 15.31 10.63 -0.25
N SER A 24 15.45 9.81 -1.29
CA SER A 24 14.43 8.85 -1.69
C SER A 24 14.24 7.71 -0.67
N THR A 25 15.32 7.32 -0.01
CA THR A 25 15.30 6.34 1.08
C THR A 25 16.11 6.89 2.26
N VAL A 26 15.53 6.86 3.46
CA VAL A 26 16.13 7.37 4.69
C VAL A 26 16.18 6.26 5.73
N MET A 27 17.34 6.08 6.35
CA MET A 27 17.50 5.20 7.52
C MET A 27 17.26 6.03 8.78
N SER A 28 16.21 5.72 9.52
CA SER A 28 15.94 6.35 10.82
C SER A 28 16.57 5.51 11.93
N THR A 29 17.38 6.17 12.76
CA THR A 29 18.00 5.59 13.97
C THR A 29 17.51 6.27 15.24
N GLN A 30 16.46 7.07 15.15
CA GLN A 30 15.93 7.82 16.28
C GLN A 30 15.09 6.97 17.25
N GLY A 31 14.68 5.78 16.82
CA GLY A 31 13.92 4.83 17.62
C GLY A 31 14.77 3.63 18.09
N PRO A 32 14.19 2.75 18.89
CA PRO A 32 14.85 1.51 19.34
C PRO A 32 15.05 0.50 18.20
N LEU A 33 14.38 0.68 17.09
CA LEU A 33 14.48 -0.16 15.88
C LEU A 33 15.11 0.65 14.74
N ILE A 34 15.94 0.01 13.93
CA ILE A 34 16.43 0.57 12.68
C ILE A 34 15.28 0.50 11.67
N GLU A 35 14.79 1.66 11.29
CA GLU A 35 13.68 1.79 10.35
C GLU A 35 14.17 2.41 9.04
N GLN A 36 13.83 1.76 7.94
CA GLN A 36 14.06 2.26 6.59
C GLN A 36 12.77 2.86 6.07
N LEU A 37 12.81 4.15 5.77
CA LEU A 37 11.70 4.87 5.16
C LEU A 37 11.92 4.98 3.65
N ILE A 38 11.03 4.39 2.87
CA ILE A 38 10.95 4.53 1.42
C ILE A 38 9.93 5.63 1.13
N THR A 39 10.35 6.69 0.49
CA THR A 39 9.48 7.85 0.23
C THR A 39 8.75 7.75 -1.10
N GLY A 40 7.72 8.58 -1.30
CA GLY A 40 6.96 8.63 -2.55
C GLY A 40 7.80 8.89 -3.79
N GLU A 41 8.95 9.57 -3.68
CA GLU A 41 9.87 9.77 -4.82
C GLU A 41 10.49 8.45 -5.31
N GLU A 42 10.82 7.54 -4.38
CA GLU A 42 11.34 6.22 -4.75
C GLU A 42 10.23 5.36 -5.36
N LEU A 43 9.05 5.40 -4.77
CA LEU A 43 7.86 4.69 -5.27
C LEU A 43 7.49 5.14 -6.70
N CYS A 44 7.58 6.44 -6.98
CA CYS A 44 7.35 6.95 -8.34
C CYS A 44 8.41 6.49 -9.35
N LYS A 45 9.68 6.32 -8.93
CA LYS A 45 10.73 5.82 -9.83
C LYS A 45 10.53 4.35 -10.21
N ALA A 46 10.04 3.55 -9.29
CA ALA A 46 9.76 2.14 -9.55
C ALA A 46 8.52 1.92 -10.43
N ALA A 47 7.72 2.99 -10.70
CA ALA A 47 6.46 2.93 -11.46
C ALA A 47 5.54 1.80 -10.97
N CYS A 48 5.47 1.62 -9.64
CA CYS A 48 4.86 0.48 -9.00
C CYS A 48 3.34 0.50 -9.15
N CYS A 49 2.75 -0.59 -9.64
CA CYS A 49 1.31 -0.76 -9.69
C CYS A 49 0.74 -1.11 -8.31
N ASN A 50 1.49 -1.84 -7.49
CA ASN A 50 1.06 -2.27 -6.15
C ASN A 50 2.22 -2.32 -5.14
N LEU A 51 1.89 -2.58 -3.86
CA LEU A 51 2.88 -2.65 -2.79
C LEU A 51 3.96 -3.72 -3.05
N GLY A 52 3.61 -4.88 -3.60
CA GLY A 52 4.58 -5.94 -3.90
C GLY A 52 5.69 -5.46 -4.83
N GLU A 53 5.32 -4.76 -5.90
CA GLU A 53 6.25 -4.23 -6.88
C GLU A 53 7.12 -3.10 -6.33
N SER A 54 6.63 -2.38 -5.32
CA SER A 54 7.37 -1.30 -4.66
C SER A 54 8.68 -1.77 -4.02
N PHE A 55 8.83 -3.05 -3.76
CA PHE A 55 10.03 -3.63 -3.17
C PHE A 55 11.02 -4.19 -4.19
N GLU A 56 10.66 -4.31 -5.46
CA GLU A 56 11.56 -4.87 -6.49
C GLU A 56 12.85 -4.06 -6.66
N THR A 57 12.79 -2.75 -6.40
CA THR A 57 13.96 -1.86 -6.41
C THR A 57 14.66 -1.75 -5.06
N ASN A 58 14.13 -2.39 -4.01
CA ASN A 58 14.61 -2.24 -2.64
C ASN A 58 15.30 -3.52 -2.14
N ALA A 59 16.62 -3.45 -1.94
CA ALA A 59 17.41 -4.58 -1.43
C ALA A 59 17.08 -5.02 0.02
N SER A 60 16.22 -4.29 0.73
CA SER A 60 15.87 -4.60 2.13
C SER A 60 14.76 -5.61 2.27
N VAL A 61 13.92 -5.75 1.26
CA VAL A 61 12.73 -6.62 1.23
C VAL A 61 12.80 -7.44 -0.04
N ASP A 62 12.69 -8.73 0.09
CA ASP A 62 12.58 -9.64 -1.03
C ASP A 62 11.12 -10.01 -1.25
N VAL A 63 10.68 -9.97 -2.50
CA VAL A 63 9.31 -10.33 -2.91
C VAL A 63 9.39 -11.45 -3.94
N SER A 64 8.68 -12.51 -3.68
CA SER A 64 8.60 -13.66 -4.58
C SER A 64 7.15 -14.10 -4.78
N TYR A 65 6.88 -14.84 -5.84
CA TYR A 65 5.60 -15.49 -6.00
C TYR A 65 5.49 -16.67 -5.03
N ALA A 66 4.42 -16.70 -4.24
CA ALA A 66 4.08 -17.83 -3.38
C ALA A 66 3.39 -18.93 -4.18
N ASP A 67 2.63 -18.54 -5.20
CA ASP A 67 1.93 -19.40 -6.13
C ASP A 67 1.82 -18.71 -7.49
N ALA A 68 2.36 -19.36 -8.51
CA ALA A 68 2.38 -18.81 -9.86
C ALA A 68 0.99 -18.82 -10.51
N VAL A 69 0.14 -19.82 -10.21
CA VAL A 69 -1.16 -19.96 -10.86
C VAL A 69 -2.15 -18.90 -10.40
N THR A 70 -2.12 -18.53 -9.11
CA THR A 70 -2.99 -17.49 -8.55
C THR A 70 -2.35 -16.11 -8.53
N GLY A 71 -1.04 -16.02 -8.85
CA GLY A 71 -0.29 -14.77 -8.81
C GLY A 71 -0.08 -14.22 -7.39
N ALA A 72 -0.23 -15.06 -6.35
CA ALA A 72 0.00 -14.67 -4.97
C ALA A 72 1.47 -14.32 -4.74
N LYS A 73 1.72 -13.09 -4.26
CA LYS A 73 3.07 -12.61 -3.90
C LYS A 73 3.27 -12.71 -2.39
N GLN A 74 4.48 -13.03 -1.97
CA GLN A 74 4.89 -13.03 -0.56
C GLN A 74 6.14 -12.19 -0.35
N ILE A 75 6.18 -11.56 0.80
CA ILE A 75 7.35 -10.83 1.28
C ILE A 75 8.25 -11.78 2.06
N GLN A 76 9.57 -11.59 1.91
CA GLN A 76 10.58 -12.23 2.76
C GLN A 76 11.44 -11.15 3.41
N LEU A 77 11.59 -11.25 4.72
CA LEU A 77 12.50 -10.43 5.52
C LEU A 77 13.45 -11.33 6.28
N LEU A 78 14.74 -11.05 6.23
CA LEU A 78 15.79 -11.85 6.90
C LEU A 78 15.72 -13.33 6.53
N GLY A 79 15.29 -13.66 5.30
CA GLY A 79 15.13 -15.04 4.83
C GLY A 79 13.91 -15.77 5.38
N LEU A 80 13.05 -15.09 6.13
CA LEU A 80 11.79 -15.64 6.67
C LEU A 80 10.60 -15.21 5.82
N THR A 81 9.64 -16.12 5.64
CA THR A 81 8.45 -15.89 4.82
C THR A 81 7.50 -14.86 5.44
N GLY A 82 6.58 -14.33 4.65
CA GLY A 82 5.64 -13.28 5.02
C GLY A 82 4.77 -13.55 6.25
N LYS A 83 4.62 -14.81 6.67
CA LYS A 83 3.92 -15.17 7.92
C LYS A 83 4.58 -14.61 9.19
N TYR A 84 5.87 -14.29 9.11
CA TYR A 84 6.67 -13.75 10.21
C TYR A 84 6.88 -12.24 10.09
N VAL A 85 6.29 -11.61 9.08
CA VAL A 85 6.34 -10.17 8.82
C VAL A 85 4.98 -9.58 9.13
N GLN A 86 4.96 -8.60 10.01
CA GLN A 86 3.74 -7.89 10.33
C GLN A 86 3.46 -6.79 9.31
N MET A 87 2.32 -6.90 8.63
CA MET A 87 1.83 -5.87 7.72
C MET A 87 0.96 -4.87 8.49
N MET A 88 1.22 -3.60 8.28
CA MET A 88 0.47 -2.50 8.89
C MET A 88 0.08 -1.44 7.85
N THR A 89 -1.01 -0.78 8.11
CA THR A 89 -1.41 0.43 7.40
C THR A 89 -1.48 1.56 8.40
N GLU A 90 -0.61 2.56 8.21
CA GLU A 90 -0.55 3.74 9.10
C GLU A 90 -0.45 3.37 10.60
N ASN A 91 0.45 2.45 10.92
CA ASN A 91 0.71 1.90 12.26
C ASN A 91 -0.45 1.10 12.88
N MET A 92 -1.42 0.68 12.09
CA MET A 92 -2.46 -0.25 12.51
C MET A 92 -2.26 -1.60 11.80
N PRO A 93 -2.25 -2.72 12.53
CA PRO A 93 -2.15 -4.05 11.93
C PRO A 93 -3.25 -4.26 10.89
N ASN A 94 -2.86 -4.72 9.70
CA ASN A 94 -3.77 -5.00 8.60
C ASN A 94 -3.29 -6.23 7.80
N PHE A 95 -4.11 -6.76 6.90
CA PHE A 95 -3.81 -7.91 6.03
C PHE A 95 -3.34 -9.14 6.80
N ARG A 96 -4.10 -9.53 7.81
CA ARG A 96 -3.88 -10.72 8.63
C ARG A 96 -4.67 -11.92 8.12
N GLY A 97 -4.24 -13.12 8.50
CA GLY A 97 -4.96 -14.36 8.20
C GLY A 97 -5.13 -14.57 6.70
N LEU A 98 -6.35 -14.76 6.25
CA LEU A 98 -6.71 -15.02 4.85
C LEU A 98 -6.26 -13.88 3.90
N ALA A 99 -6.41 -12.62 4.33
CA ALA A 99 -6.02 -11.46 3.55
C ALA A 99 -4.50 -11.33 3.36
N SER A 100 -3.67 -12.07 4.07
CA SER A 100 -2.21 -11.97 3.96
C SER A 100 -1.66 -12.50 2.63
N LEU A 101 -2.38 -13.41 1.97
CA LEU A 101 -1.96 -14.00 0.70
C LEU A 101 -1.95 -13.00 -0.45
N TYR A 102 -2.96 -12.13 -0.51
CA TYR A 102 -3.13 -11.16 -1.59
C TYR A 102 -3.01 -9.72 -1.13
N GLY A 103 -2.75 -9.49 0.16
CA GLY A 103 -2.70 -8.15 0.78
C GLY A 103 -1.73 -7.17 0.10
N LEU A 104 -0.66 -7.69 -0.53
CA LEU A 104 0.29 -6.88 -1.27
C LEU A 104 -0.29 -6.25 -2.54
N THR A 105 -1.26 -6.90 -3.16
CA THR A 105 -1.93 -6.40 -4.36
C THR A 105 -3.12 -5.49 -4.03
N TYR A 106 -3.57 -5.47 -2.77
CA TYR A 106 -4.68 -4.63 -2.31
C TYR A 106 -4.28 -3.19 -2.01
N ILE A 107 -2.99 -2.86 -2.13
CA ILE A 107 -2.48 -1.52 -1.92
C ILE A 107 -1.93 -0.99 -3.24
N PRO A 108 -2.69 -0.14 -3.95
CA PRO A 108 -2.23 0.49 -5.19
C PRO A 108 -1.02 1.39 -4.95
N GLY A 109 -0.04 1.34 -5.84
CA GLY A 109 1.17 2.15 -5.78
C GLY A 109 0.92 3.65 -5.63
N PRO A 110 0.07 4.25 -6.50
CA PRO A 110 -0.24 5.67 -6.46
C PRO A 110 -0.96 6.17 -5.19
N TRP A 111 -1.48 5.27 -4.34
CA TRP A 111 -2.09 5.62 -3.07
C TRP A 111 -1.08 5.83 -1.94
N MET A 112 0.12 5.25 -2.10
CA MET A 112 1.16 5.28 -1.07
C MET A 112 1.88 6.63 -1.05
N SER A 113 2.10 7.15 0.15
CA SER A 113 2.95 8.31 0.41
C SER A 113 4.34 7.91 0.92
N ALA A 114 4.40 6.82 1.67
CA ALA A 114 5.64 6.26 2.19
C ALA A 114 5.45 4.80 2.62
N ILE A 115 6.54 4.06 2.70
CA ILE A 115 6.60 2.72 3.29
C ILE A 115 7.72 2.72 4.32
N SER A 116 7.41 2.29 5.54
CA SER A 116 8.38 2.07 6.60
C SER A 116 8.65 0.58 6.75
N VAL A 117 9.92 0.20 6.71
CA VAL A 117 10.39 -1.18 6.90
C VAL A 117 11.29 -1.23 8.11
N SER A 118 10.91 -1.98 9.14
CA SER A 118 11.75 -2.28 10.28
C SER A 118 12.08 -3.77 10.33
N LYS A 119 13.36 -4.11 10.56
CA LYS A 119 13.83 -5.49 10.64
C LYS A 119 13.99 -5.92 12.09
N GLY A 120 13.65 -7.17 12.39
CA GLY A 120 13.67 -7.74 13.72
C GLY A 120 12.31 -7.72 14.42
N THR A 121 12.29 -8.09 15.67
CA THR A 121 11.06 -8.16 16.48
C THR A 121 10.47 -6.77 16.69
N GLY A 122 9.20 -6.61 16.35
CA GLY A 122 8.49 -5.35 16.53
C GLY A 122 8.04 -5.08 17.96
N SER A 123 7.45 -3.91 18.17
CA SER A 123 6.84 -3.56 19.44
C SER A 123 5.58 -4.38 19.70
N VAL A 124 5.41 -4.86 20.93
CA VAL A 124 4.21 -5.58 21.40
C VAL A 124 2.94 -4.73 21.26
N ILE A 125 3.07 -3.40 21.25
CA ILE A 125 1.96 -2.46 21.03
C ILE A 125 1.28 -2.72 19.70
N ASN A 126 2.04 -3.10 18.65
CA ASN A 126 1.54 -3.35 17.31
C ASN A 126 1.04 -4.79 17.10
N GLY A 127 1.20 -5.65 18.10
CA GLY A 127 0.80 -7.06 18.05
C GLY A 127 2.00 -8.02 18.12
N TYR A 128 1.73 -9.32 18.04
CA TYR A 128 2.70 -10.39 18.26
C TYR A 128 3.27 -11.01 16.97
N GLU A 129 2.83 -10.58 15.81
CA GLU A 129 3.15 -11.25 14.53
C GLU A 129 4.51 -10.85 13.96
N SER A 130 5.13 -9.79 14.49
CA SER A 130 6.42 -9.30 14.03
C SER A 130 7.58 -10.09 14.61
N MET A 131 7.97 -11.15 13.93
CA MET A 131 9.18 -11.92 14.25
C MET A 131 10.38 -11.51 13.40
N ALA A 132 10.18 -11.38 12.08
CA ALA A 132 11.21 -11.00 11.12
C ALA A 132 11.26 -9.48 10.89
N GLY A 133 10.13 -8.80 11.05
CA GLY A 133 10.02 -7.36 10.88
C GLY A 133 8.60 -6.85 10.73
N GLN A 134 8.50 -5.54 10.54
CA GLN A 134 7.25 -4.84 10.31
C GLN A 134 7.35 -4.03 9.03
N ILE A 135 6.28 -4.01 8.27
CA ILE A 135 6.11 -3.14 7.10
C ILE A 135 4.86 -2.31 7.34
N SER A 136 5.01 -1.00 7.42
CA SER A 136 3.91 -0.05 7.55
C SER A 136 3.79 0.80 6.30
N VAL A 137 2.60 0.84 5.73
CA VAL A 137 2.29 1.66 4.56
C VAL A 137 1.50 2.87 4.98
N ASP A 138 1.99 4.04 4.61
CA ASP A 138 1.27 5.29 4.76
C ASP A 138 0.57 5.67 3.46
N TYR A 139 -0.73 5.94 3.52
CA TYR A 139 -1.49 6.45 2.38
C TYR A 139 -1.40 7.97 2.28
N LYS A 140 -1.62 8.51 1.08
CA LYS A 140 -1.85 9.93 0.84
C LYS A 140 -2.97 10.44 1.74
N LYS A 141 -2.79 11.67 2.27
CA LYS A 141 -3.71 12.26 3.27
C LYS A 141 -4.50 13.42 2.65
N PRO A 142 -5.71 13.71 3.14
CA PRO A 142 -6.57 14.78 2.60
C PRO A 142 -5.95 16.18 2.61
N ARG A 143 -4.82 16.38 3.30
CA ARG A 143 -4.09 17.65 3.40
C ARG A 143 -2.83 17.69 2.57
N ASP A 144 -2.53 16.62 1.86
CA ASP A 144 -1.40 16.60 0.92
C ASP A 144 -1.62 17.64 -0.19
N PRO A 145 -0.56 18.23 -0.74
CA PRO A 145 -0.68 19.35 -1.67
C PRO A 145 -1.35 18.99 -3.01
N GLU A 146 -1.40 17.71 -3.35
CA GLU A 146 -2.03 17.26 -4.59
C GLU A 146 -3.55 17.29 -4.46
N LEU A 147 -4.20 18.20 -5.21
CA LEU A 147 -5.67 18.29 -5.27
C LEU A 147 -6.28 17.19 -6.13
N LEU A 148 -5.62 16.84 -7.21
CA LEU A 148 -6.04 15.83 -8.17
C LEU A 148 -4.81 15.17 -8.78
N SER A 149 -4.81 13.85 -8.79
CA SER A 149 -3.83 13.03 -9.48
C SER A 149 -4.57 11.93 -10.22
N ALA A 150 -4.20 11.68 -11.47
CA ALA A 150 -4.69 10.56 -12.26
C ALA A 150 -3.50 9.86 -12.92
N ASN A 151 -3.53 8.54 -12.91
CA ASN A 151 -2.51 7.70 -13.50
C ASN A 151 -3.17 6.59 -14.30
N VAL A 152 -2.63 6.29 -15.47
CA VAL A 152 -3.01 5.16 -16.31
C VAL A 152 -1.76 4.38 -16.64
N PHE A 153 -1.80 3.10 -16.43
CA PHE A 153 -0.72 2.18 -16.78
C PHE A 153 -1.27 1.10 -17.74
N THR A 154 -0.46 0.68 -18.67
CA THR A 154 -0.76 -0.45 -19.56
C THR A 154 0.53 -1.21 -19.86
N SER A 155 0.44 -2.54 -19.90
CA SER A 155 1.55 -3.40 -20.30
C SER A 155 1.30 -4.09 -21.63
N SER A 156 2.37 -4.62 -22.24
CA SER A 156 2.29 -5.43 -23.45
C SER A 156 1.58 -6.78 -23.25
N GLU A 157 1.36 -7.16 -21.99
CA GLU A 157 0.70 -8.41 -21.60
C GLU A 157 -0.81 -8.25 -21.39
N GLY A 158 -1.40 -7.12 -21.82
CA GLY A 158 -2.83 -6.88 -21.75
C GLY A 158 -3.31 -6.40 -20.38
N MET A 159 -2.42 -5.90 -19.53
CA MET A 159 -2.79 -5.29 -18.26
C MET A 159 -3.14 -3.82 -18.45
N TYR A 160 -4.25 -3.41 -17.86
CA TYR A 160 -4.71 -2.02 -17.79
C TYR A 160 -4.96 -1.64 -16.34
N GLU A 161 -4.42 -0.51 -15.93
CA GLU A 161 -4.62 0.02 -14.59
C GLU A 161 -5.00 1.50 -14.66
N PHE A 162 -5.96 1.88 -13.84
CA PHE A 162 -6.39 3.26 -13.66
C PHE A 162 -6.38 3.63 -12.18
N ASN A 163 -5.72 4.73 -11.86
CA ASN A 163 -5.75 5.32 -10.52
C ASN A 163 -6.18 6.78 -10.58
N SER A 164 -6.97 7.20 -9.60
CA SER A 164 -7.30 8.61 -9.41
C SER A 164 -7.41 8.94 -7.92
N ASN A 165 -6.78 10.03 -7.53
CA ASN A 165 -6.83 10.55 -6.18
C ASN A 165 -7.30 12.00 -6.24
N PHE A 166 -8.30 12.38 -5.47
CA PHE A 166 -8.70 13.78 -5.36
C PHE A 166 -9.02 14.19 -3.93
N SER A 167 -8.62 15.39 -3.59
CA SER A 167 -8.76 15.97 -2.25
C SER A 167 -9.63 17.22 -2.30
N ILE A 168 -10.52 17.35 -1.32
CA ILE A 168 -11.42 18.49 -1.16
C ILE A 168 -11.21 19.09 0.22
N LYS A 169 -10.84 20.36 0.28
CA LYS A 169 -10.78 21.14 1.52
C LYS A 169 -12.08 21.94 1.68
N PHE A 170 -12.86 21.63 2.72
CA PHE A 170 -14.08 22.37 3.02
C PHE A 170 -13.77 23.67 3.76
N ASN A 171 -12.78 23.62 4.65
CA ASN A 171 -12.25 24.74 5.41
C ASN A 171 -10.87 24.41 5.98
N ASP A 172 -10.30 25.28 6.80
CA ASP A 172 -8.95 25.09 7.39
C ASP A 172 -8.87 23.87 8.31
N LYS A 173 -9.99 23.38 8.83
CA LYS A 173 -10.05 22.25 9.76
C LYS A 173 -10.46 20.95 9.08
N TRP A 174 -11.42 20.97 8.15
CA TRP A 174 -11.99 19.79 7.52
C TRP A 174 -11.52 19.57 6.08
N SER A 175 -11.13 18.37 5.80
CA SER A 175 -10.79 17.91 4.43
C SER A 175 -11.19 16.47 4.21
N THR A 176 -11.45 16.10 2.96
CA THR A 176 -11.68 14.71 2.54
C THR A 176 -10.86 14.36 1.32
N MET A 177 -10.59 13.08 1.14
CA MET A 177 -9.89 12.54 -0.02
C MET A 177 -10.55 11.26 -0.48
N PHE A 178 -10.67 11.12 -1.79
CA PHE A 178 -11.05 9.89 -2.46
C PHE A 178 -9.84 9.31 -3.17
N LEU A 179 -9.69 8.01 -3.07
CA LEU A 179 -8.66 7.22 -3.71
C LEU A 179 -9.38 6.12 -4.48
N LEU A 180 -9.19 6.09 -5.79
CA LEU A 180 -9.84 5.17 -6.71
C LEU A 180 -8.79 4.37 -7.47
N HIS A 181 -9.03 3.08 -7.63
CA HIS A 181 -8.18 2.17 -8.38
C HIS A 181 -9.02 1.12 -9.10
N GLY A 182 -8.65 0.83 -10.31
CA GLY A 182 -9.14 -0.30 -11.09
C GLY A 182 -7.99 -0.93 -11.86
N ASP A 183 -7.97 -2.25 -11.91
CA ASP A 183 -6.92 -3.05 -12.52
C ASP A 183 -7.58 -4.23 -13.26
N TRP A 184 -7.24 -4.38 -14.53
CA TRP A 184 -7.82 -5.38 -15.43
C TRP A 184 -6.73 -6.09 -16.20
N MET A 185 -6.75 -7.40 -16.18
CA MET A 185 -5.91 -8.30 -16.97
C MET A 185 -6.79 -9.47 -17.44
N GLU A 186 -7.41 -9.29 -18.61
CA GLU A 186 -8.41 -10.25 -19.13
C GLU A 186 -7.88 -11.08 -20.30
N GLU A 187 -6.72 -10.72 -20.87
CA GLU A 187 -6.15 -11.47 -21.99
C GLU A 187 -5.38 -12.68 -21.48
N PRO A 188 -5.79 -13.91 -21.87
CA PRO A 188 -5.09 -15.12 -21.47
C PRO A 188 -3.70 -15.16 -22.09
N HIS A 189 -2.66 -15.24 -21.26
CA HIS A 189 -1.27 -15.31 -21.68
C HIS A 189 -0.66 -16.67 -21.34
N ASP A 190 -0.21 -17.40 -22.37
CA ASP A 190 0.49 -18.67 -22.31
C ASP A 190 1.68 -18.58 -23.26
N GLY A 191 2.76 -17.93 -22.83
CA GLY A 191 3.94 -17.62 -23.63
C GLY A 191 4.81 -18.86 -23.90
N ASN A 192 4.83 -19.82 -22.99
CA ASN A 192 5.59 -21.07 -23.10
C ASN A 192 4.80 -22.17 -23.83
N LYS A 193 3.49 -21.97 -24.06
CA LYS A 193 2.57 -22.88 -24.74
C LYS A 193 2.44 -24.25 -24.08
N ASP A 194 2.48 -24.28 -22.76
CA ASP A 194 2.29 -25.50 -21.98
C ASP A 194 0.81 -25.80 -21.67
N GLY A 195 -0.10 -24.90 -22.03
CA GLY A 195 -1.53 -25.04 -21.82
C GLY A 195 -2.01 -24.53 -20.48
N PHE A 196 -1.17 -23.78 -19.75
CA PHE A 196 -1.53 -23.06 -18.52
C PHE A 196 -1.32 -21.57 -18.71
N LEU A 197 -2.11 -20.78 -17.97
CA LEU A 197 -1.91 -19.34 -17.91
C LEU A 197 -0.62 -19.04 -17.13
N ASP A 198 0.30 -18.25 -17.72
CA ASP A 198 1.50 -17.76 -17.05
C ASP A 198 1.18 -16.77 -15.91
N MET A 199 0.09 -16.01 -16.08
CA MET A 199 -0.46 -15.08 -15.10
C MET A 199 -1.98 -15.26 -15.03
N PRO A 200 -2.59 -15.14 -13.84
CA PRO A 200 -4.04 -15.21 -13.72
C PRO A 200 -4.69 -13.99 -14.39
N GLU A 201 -5.81 -14.22 -15.06
CA GLU A 201 -6.74 -13.15 -15.40
C GLU A 201 -7.22 -12.51 -14.11
N LYS A 202 -7.28 -11.17 -14.04
CA LYS A 202 -7.62 -10.45 -12.84
C LYS A 202 -8.46 -9.21 -13.15
N THR A 203 -9.49 -9.01 -12.35
CA THR A 203 -10.25 -7.76 -12.28
C THR A 203 -10.31 -7.31 -10.84
N GLN A 204 -9.87 -6.07 -10.57
CA GLN A 204 -9.83 -5.54 -9.21
C GLN A 204 -10.34 -4.11 -9.18
N TYR A 205 -11.17 -3.80 -8.17
CA TYR A 205 -11.65 -2.46 -7.87
C TYR A 205 -11.38 -2.12 -6.41
N ASN A 206 -10.69 -0.99 -6.18
CA ASN A 206 -10.46 -0.46 -4.85
C ASN A 206 -10.99 0.96 -4.78
N VAL A 207 -11.76 1.23 -3.75
CA VAL A 207 -12.28 2.57 -3.46
C VAL A 207 -12.04 2.88 -1.99
N MET A 208 -11.44 4.03 -1.72
CA MET A 208 -11.24 4.51 -0.35
C MET A 208 -11.69 5.96 -0.24
N ASN A 209 -12.47 6.26 0.78
CA ASN A 209 -12.76 7.62 1.20
C ASN A 209 -12.23 7.85 2.61
N ARG A 210 -11.55 8.96 2.80
CA ARG A 210 -10.98 9.33 4.09
C ARG A 210 -11.21 10.79 4.41
N TRP A 211 -11.47 11.06 5.68
CA TRP A 211 -11.71 12.38 6.23
C TRP A 211 -10.65 12.75 7.23
N ALA A 212 -10.33 14.02 7.30
CA ALA A 212 -9.43 14.57 8.30
C ALA A 212 -10.00 15.85 8.89
N TYR A 213 -9.96 15.93 10.21
CA TYR A 213 -10.19 17.15 10.99
C TYR A 213 -8.93 17.45 11.78
N LYS A 214 -8.55 18.71 11.83
CA LYS A 214 -7.41 19.17 12.63
C LYS A 214 -7.67 20.58 13.14
N ASP A 215 -7.52 20.76 14.45
CA ASP A 215 -7.35 22.07 15.07
C ASP A 215 -6.13 22.05 16.02
N ASP A 216 -6.00 23.04 16.90
CA ASP A 216 -4.86 23.15 17.82
C ASP A 216 -4.85 22.07 18.91
N THR A 217 -5.98 21.43 19.18
CA THR A 217 -6.19 20.48 20.28
C THR A 217 -6.54 19.08 19.78
N TRP A 218 -7.37 19.00 18.74
CA TRP A 218 -7.90 17.74 18.24
C TRP A 218 -7.38 17.40 16.85
N TYR A 219 -7.08 16.12 16.69
CA TYR A 219 -6.77 15.53 15.41
C TYR A 219 -7.64 14.30 15.20
N LEU A 220 -8.46 14.32 14.16
CA LEU A 220 -9.36 13.21 13.84
C LEU A 220 -9.11 12.79 12.39
N GLN A 221 -8.94 11.49 12.18
CA GLN A 221 -9.01 10.86 10.85
C GLN A 221 -9.93 9.67 10.93
N PHE A 222 -10.77 9.52 9.93
CA PHE A 222 -11.62 8.33 9.76
C PHE A 222 -11.87 8.09 8.29
N GLY A 223 -12.24 6.86 7.96
CA GLY A 223 -12.57 6.51 6.59
C GLY A 223 -12.94 5.06 6.42
N GLY A 224 -13.27 4.72 5.19
CA GLY A 224 -13.57 3.37 4.77
C GLY A 224 -12.90 3.03 3.45
N LYS A 225 -12.63 1.75 3.25
CA LYS A 225 -12.06 1.18 2.03
C LYS A 225 -12.88 -0.03 1.62
N PHE A 226 -13.09 -0.17 0.34
CA PHE A 226 -13.74 -1.31 -0.29
C PHE A 226 -12.82 -1.91 -1.34
N ILE A 227 -12.76 -3.23 -1.39
CA ILE A 227 -12.03 -4.01 -2.38
C ILE A 227 -12.96 -5.08 -2.90
N ASP A 228 -13.00 -5.23 -4.22
CA ASP A 228 -13.64 -6.33 -4.93
C ASP A 228 -12.65 -6.83 -5.96
N GLU A 229 -12.33 -8.12 -5.91
CA GLU A 229 -11.33 -8.73 -6.78
C GLU A 229 -11.77 -10.10 -7.24
N GLU A 230 -11.69 -10.34 -8.53
CA GLU A 230 -11.85 -11.64 -9.19
C GLU A 230 -10.53 -12.05 -9.84
N ARG A 231 -10.11 -13.30 -9.61
CA ARG A 231 -8.95 -13.93 -10.22
C ARG A 231 -9.30 -15.26 -10.82
N ASN A 232 -8.90 -15.48 -12.05
CA ASN A 232 -9.10 -16.73 -12.76
C ASN A 232 -7.77 -17.22 -13.34
N GLY A 233 -7.45 -18.49 -13.08
CA GLY A 233 -6.22 -19.12 -13.56
C GLY A 233 -6.41 -20.57 -13.96
N GLY A 234 -5.34 -21.23 -14.35
CA GLY A 234 -5.33 -22.65 -14.69
C GLY A 234 -5.11 -22.93 -16.16
N GLN A 235 -5.75 -24.00 -16.67
CA GLN A 235 -5.53 -24.46 -18.04
C GLN A 235 -6.23 -23.57 -19.08
N THR A 236 -5.55 -23.34 -20.21
CA THR A 236 -6.09 -22.69 -21.40
C THR A 236 -6.65 -23.70 -22.41
N THR A 237 -7.55 -23.26 -23.30
CA THR A 237 -8.05 -24.10 -24.40
C THR A 237 -7.05 -24.23 -25.55
N HIS A 238 -5.96 -23.48 -25.55
CA HIS A 238 -5.03 -23.32 -26.67
C HIS A 238 -3.73 -24.14 -26.54
N GLY A 239 -3.50 -24.81 -25.39
CA GLY A 239 -2.30 -25.62 -25.17
C GLY A 239 -2.37 -26.96 -25.87
N GLY A 240 -1.54 -27.20 -26.88
CA GLY A 240 -1.53 -28.42 -27.69
C GLY A 240 -1.14 -29.71 -26.96
N HIS A 241 -0.85 -29.68 -25.68
CA HIS A 241 -0.48 -30.83 -24.83
C HIS A 241 -1.25 -30.93 -23.52
N ALA A 242 -2.22 -30.06 -23.28
CA ALA A 242 -3.12 -30.21 -22.14
C ALA A 242 -4.00 -31.44 -22.42
N HIS A 243 -3.61 -32.60 -21.92
CA HIS A 243 -4.50 -33.75 -21.78
C HIS A 243 -5.57 -33.38 -20.74
N ALA A 244 -6.55 -32.58 -21.17
CA ALA A 244 -7.80 -32.51 -20.42
C ALA A 244 -8.36 -33.93 -20.39
N ASP A 245 -8.40 -34.50 -19.21
CA ASP A 245 -9.13 -35.76 -19.05
C ASP A 245 -10.58 -35.43 -19.44
N GLU A 246 -11.07 -35.94 -20.56
CA GLU A 246 -12.41 -35.64 -21.11
C GLU A 246 -13.52 -35.77 -20.05
N LYS A 247 -13.23 -36.51 -19.00
CA LYS A 247 -14.12 -36.75 -17.87
C LYS A 247 -14.22 -35.59 -16.89
N TYR A 248 -13.19 -34.73 -16.75
CA TYR A 248 -13.13 -33.69 -15.71
C TYR A 248 -13.07 -32.27 -16.26
N GLY A 249 -12.94 -32.09 -17.58
CA GLY A 249 -12.78 -30.79 -18.20
C GLY A 249 -11.41 -30.16 -17.91
N LEU A 250 -11.28 -28.85 -18.20
CA LEU A 250 -10.06 -28.10 -17.92
C LEU A 250 -9.95 -27.82 -16.42
N TYR A 251 -8.74 -27.95 -15.88
CA TYR A 251 -8.46 -27.54 -14.51
C TYR A 251 -8.40 -26.01 -14.43
N LYS A 252 -9.36 -25.43 -13.76
CA LYS A 252 -9.46 -23.98 -13.53
C LYS A 252 -9.42 -23.65 -12.05
N ILE A 253 -8.87 -22.50 -11.75
CA ILE A 253 -8.84 -21.89 -10.42
C ILE A 253 -9.55 -20.55 -10.52
N GLY A 254 -10.45 -20.27 -9.58
CA GLY A 254 -11.06 -18.96 -9.43
C GLY A 254 -11.06 -18.53 -7.98
N ILE A 255 -10.86 -17.23 -7.75
CA ILE A 255 -10.81 -16.65 -6.41
C ILE A 255 -11.54 -15.32 -6.47
N ASP A 256 -12.67 -15.26 -5.78
CA ASP A 256 -13.49 -14.08 -5.63
C ASP A 256 -13.27 -13.51 -4.22
N THR A 257 -12.82 -12.29 -4.12
CA THR A 257 -12.51 -11.64 -2.85
C THR A 257 -13.31 -10.36 -2.70
N ARG A 258 -13.93 -10.21 -1.55
CA ARG A 258 -14.58 -8.96 -1.14
C ARG A 258 -14.09 -8.55 0.24
N ARG A 259 -13.68 -7.27 0.36
CA ARG A 259 -13.16 -6.76 1.62
C ARG A 259 -13.65 -5.36 1.90
N TYR A 260 -14.11 -5.17 3.14
CA TYR A 260 -14.49 -3.88 3.71
C TYR A 260 -13.53 -3.53 4.84
N GLU A 261 -13.06 -2.31 4.88
CA GLU A 261 -12.23 -1.78 5.96
C GLU A 261 -12.81 -0.46 6.45
N ALA A 262 -12.73 -0.22 7.74
CA ALA A 262 -13.04 1.06 8.35
C ALA A 262 -12.00 1.39 9.42
N PHE A 263 -11.61 2.65 9.53
CA PHE A 263 -10.65 3.09 10.52
C PHE A 263 -11.05 4.42 11.17
N LEU A 264 -10.61 4.60 12.41
CA LEU A 264 -10.74 5.82 13.19
C LEU A 264 -9.44 6.07 13.93
N LYS A 265 -8.92 7.29 13.84
CA LYS A 265 -7.78 7.80 14.61
C LYS A 265 -8.20 9.10 15.26
N LEU A 266 -8.26 9.12 16.57
CA LEU A 266 -8.58 10.30 17.36
C LEU A 266 -7.38 10.65 18.23
N GLY A 267 -6.80 11.81 18.03
CA GLY A 267 -5.72 12.36 18.82
C GLY A 267 -6.19 13.60 19.60
N TYR A 268 -5.78 13.69 20.84
CA TYR A 268 -5.99 14.83 21.71
C TYR A 268 -4.64 15.34 22.21
N LEU A 269 -4.30 16.57 21.86
CA LEU A 269 -3.13 17.28 22.39
C LEU A 269 -3.54 17.94 23.70
N MET A 270 -2.81 17.68 24.77
CA MET A 270 -3.08 18.26 26.09
C MET A 270 -2.40 19.63 26.21
N PRO A 271 -3.10 20.77 26.07
CA PRO A 271 -2.47 22.09 26.07
C PRO A 271 -1.84 22.44 27.42
N GLN A 272 -2.26 21.74 28.49
CA GLN A 272 -1.82 21.98 29.87
C GLN A 272 -0.46 21.33 30.18
N TYR A 273 -0.02 20.37 29.37
CA TYR A 273 1.21 19.60 29.57
C TYR A 273 2.02 19.62 28.28
N GLU A 274 3.25 20.09 28.36
CA GLU A 274 4.16 20.10 27.20
C GLU A 274 4.41 18.69 26.70
N ASN A 275 4.35 18.53 25.37
CA ASN A 275 4.61 17.27 24.65
C ASN A 275 3.75 16.07 25.09
N THR A 276 2.56 16.31 25.64
CA THR A 276 1.66 15.25 26.10
C THR A 276 0.45 15.15 25.17
N SER A 277 0.19 13.93 24.70
CA SER A 277 -0.97 13.64 23.85
C SER A 277 -1.55 12.27 24.17
N MET A 278 -2.82 12.09 23.87
CA MET A 278 -3.51 10.80 23.89
C MET A 278 -4.03 10.49 22.49
N ALA A 279 -4.02 9.21 22.12
CA ALA A 279 -4.58 8.76 20.86
C ALA A 279 -5.42 7.50 21.04
N ILE A 280 -6.52 7.42 20.28
CA ILE A 280 -7.35 6.23 20.14
C ILE A 280 -7.30 5.84 18.67
N LEU A 281 -6.91 4.60 18.39
CA LEU A 281 -6.87 4.02 17.07
C LEU A 281 -7.81 2.81 17.05
N VAL A 282 -8.72 2.81 16.08
CA VAL A 282 -9.66 1.70 15.87
C VAL A 282 -9.58 1.30 14.41
N ASN A 283 -9.47 0.00 14.16
CA ASN A 283 -9.50 -0.58 12.84
C ASN A 283 -10.48 -1.75 12.82
N TYR A 284 -11.32 -1.80 11.80
CA TYR A 284 -12.23 -2.89 11.51
C TYR A 284 -12.00 -3.37 10.09
N SER A 285 -12.01 -4.67 9.89
CA SER A 285 -12.01 -5.26 8.55
C SER A 285 -12.87 -6.51 8.51
N ASP A 286 -13.59 -6.66 7.42
CA ASP A 286 -14.34 -7.84 7.03
C ASP A 286 -13.81 -8.33 5.70
N HIS A 287 -13.49 -9.62 5.59
CA HIS A 287 -12.85 -10.20 4.41
C HIS A 287 -13.49 -11.54 4.09
N THR A 288 -14.13 -11.62 2.95
CA THR A 288 -14.76 -12.82 2.43
C THR A 288 -14.01 -13.28 1.18
N GLN A 289 -13.74 -14.57 1.10
CA GLN A 289 -13.08 -15.17 -0.06
C GLN A 289 -13.77 -16.47 -0.43
N ASP A 290 -14.26 -16.54 -1.65
CA ASP A 290 -14.77 -17.73 -2.28
C ASP A 290 -13.76 -18.23 -3.31
N SER A 291 -13.34 -19.48 -3.21
CA SER A 291 -12.33 -20.01 -4.13
C SER A 291 -12.68 -21.41 -4.59
N TYR A 292 -12.39 -21.71 -5.85
CA TYR A 292 -12.50 -23.06 -6.38
C TYR A 292 -11.17 -23.49 -7.03
N TYR A 293 -10.85 -24.76 -6.85
CA TYR A 293 -9.65 -25.40 -7.39
C TYR A 293 -10.08 -26.68 -8.11
N GLY A 294 -10.24 -26.61 -9.44
CA GLY A 294 -10.87 -27.66 -10.20
C GLY A 294 -12.32 -27.90 -9.71
N PRO A 295 -12.69 -29.11 -9.31
CA PRO A 295 -14.05 -29.43 -8.84
C PRO A 295 -14.30 -29.09 -7.35
N LYS A 296 -13.31 -28.58 -6.62
CA LYS A 296 -13.42 -28.30 -5.18
C LYS A 296 -13.65 -26.82 -4.92
N MET A 297 -14.64 -26.51 -4.11
CA MET A 297 -14.99 -25.16 -3.69
C MET A 297 -14.65 -24.95 -2.21
N TYR A 298 -14.13 -23.76 -1.88
CA TYR A 298 -13.77 -23.33 -0.53
C TYR A 298 -14.30 -21.92 -0.30
N ASN A 299 -15.06 -21.77 0.78
CA ASN A 299 -15.59 -20.48 1.21
C ASN A 299 -15.00 -20.16 2.57
N ALA A 300 -14.51 -18.94 2.74
CA ALA A 300 -13.93 -18.46 3.99
C ALA A 300 -14.24 -16.97 4.19
N GLY A 301 -14.53 -16.60 5.44
CA GLY A 301 -14.82 -15.22 5.82
C GLY A 301 -14.63 -15.01 7.32
#